data_67b69a9375bbfe77244b6340d33ca194
#
_entry.id   67b69a9375bbfe77244b6340d33ca194
#
_cell.length_a   1.000
_cell.length_b   1.000
_cell.length_c   1.000
_cell.angle_alpha   90.00
_cell.angle_beta   90.00
_cell.angle_gamma   90.00
#
_symmetry.space_group_name_H-M   'P 1'
#
loop_
_entity.id
_entity.type
_entity.pdbx_description
1 polymer ?
#
loop_
_entity_poly.entity_id
_entity_poly.type
_entity_poly.pdbx_seq_one_letter_code
_entity_poly.pdbx_strand_id
1 'polypeptide(L)'
;GVTVGWGSAPYDKVSFTPDGEDDAETWFTHEFIERGIVISADGSVSVELEPEFNEYGGTSRANDIIKTNSGYTVVGNMSTSIPDDRQDNIDDNCDNEDEPTSVCINLLNSNITRGLFNKRAVKWELDESLNITSVEELGMALTPDEGEAEDDAFTSTALAVNSNGTIVGSSNTRYYKNDDTILTMPVYFKDG
;
A
#
# COMPACT_ATOMS: atom_id res chain seq x y z
N GLY A 1 -17.11 16.44 9.60
CA GLY A 1 -17.33 15.24 8.80
C GLY A 1 -16.25 14.20 9.06
N VAL A 2 -16.47 12.97 8.62
CA VAL A 2 -15.43 11.94 8.63
C VAL A 2 -14.32 12.33 7.67
N THR A 3 -13.07 12.04 8.01
CA THR A 3 -11.89 12.39 7.24
C THR A 3 -11.07 11.15 6.95
N VAL A 4 -10.41 11.13 5.80
CA VAL A 4 -9.47 10.06 5.44
C VAL A 4 -8.09 10.63 5.15
N GLY A 5 -7.10 9.75 5.21
CA GLY A 5 -5.72 10.05 4.89
C GLY A 5 -4.85 8.81 5.03
N TRP A 6 -3.56 9.04 5.16
CA TRP A 6 -2.59 7.97 5.39
C TRP A 6 -1.38 8.51 6.15
N GLY A 7 -0.63 7.62 6.77
CA GLY A 7 0.57 7.95 7.51
C GLY A 7 1.40 6.70 7.83
N SER A 8 2.60 6.91 8.37
CA SER A 8 3.44 5.84 8.89
C SER A 8 3.10 5.51 10.34
N ALA A 9 3.41 4.30 10.78
CA ALA A 9 3.49 3.99 12.19
C ALA A 9 4.51 4.91 12.89
N PRO A 10 4.37 5.19 14.19
CA PRO A 10 5.47 5.70 14.99
C PRO A 10 6.69 4.80 14.81
N TYR A 11 7.89 5.37 14.90
CA TYR A 11 9.07 4.53 14.88
C TYR A 11 9.29 3.88 16.25
N ASP A 12 9.73 2.62 16.18
CA ASP A 12 10.18 1.85 17.33
C ASP A 12 11.72 1.85 17.42
N LYS A 13 12.22 1.66 18.63
CA LYS A 13 13.65 1.46 18.88
C LYS A 13 13.95 -0.03 18.95
N VAL A 14 14.88 -0.46 18.11
CA VAL A 14 15.39 -1.81 18.09
C VAL A 14 16.84 -1.78 18.56
N SER A 15 17.19 -2.61 19.55
CA SER A 15 18.57 -2.81 19.97
C SER A 15 19.12 -4.01 19.21
N PHE A 16 20.23 -3.84 18.51
CA PHE A 16 20.84 -4.86 17.69
C PHE A 16 22.36 -4.79 17.82
N THR A 17 23.01 -5.95 17.92
CA THR A 17 24.47 -6.04 17.97
C THR A 17 24.93 -6.61 16.64
N PRO A 18 25.61 -5.83 15.78
CA PRO A 18 26.16 -6.32 14.53
C PRO A 18 27.19 -7.44 14.76
N ASP A 19 27.37 -8.31 13.76
CA ASP A 19 28.37 -9.38 13.87
C ASP A 19 29.79 -8.82 14.05
N GLY A 20 30.52 -9.38 14.99
CA GLY A 20 31.88 -8.96 15.34
C GLY A 20 31.98 -7.70 16.21
N GLU A 21 30.85 -7.08 16.61
CA GLU A 21 30.82 -5.98 17.57
C GLU A 21 30.48 -6.47 18.98
N ASP A 22 31.04 -5.80 20.00
CA ASP A 22 30.78 -6.15 21.41
C ASP A 22 29.58 -5.35 21.98
N ASP A 23 29.25 -4.20 21.39
CA ASP A 23 28.24 -3.28 21.88
C ASP A 23 27.00 -3.26 20.98
N ALA A 24 25.81 -3.21 21.61
CA ALA A 24 24.54 -3.07 20.92
C ALA A 24 24.32 -1.62 20.46
N GLU A 25 23.88 -1.46 19.21
CA GLU A 25 23.46 -0.20 18.65
C GLU A 25 21.96 -0.01 18.73
N THR A 26 21.50 1.24 18.70
CA THR A 26 20.08 1.58 18.67
C THR A 26 19.67 1.96 17.25
N TRP A 27 18.78 1.19 16.70
CA TRP A 27 18.18 1.40 15.37
C TRP A 27 16.73 1.90 15.49
N PHE A 28 16.21 2.45 14.41
CA PHE A 28 14.82 2.92 14.33
C PHE A 28 14.13 2.26 13.15
N THR A 29 12.93 1.76 13.37
CA THR A 29 12.13 1.07 12.37
C THR A 29 10.66 1.48 12.49
N HIS A 30 9.87 1.23 11.46
CA HIS A 30 8.42 1.38 11.48
C HIS A 30 7.76 0.02 11.22
N GLU A 31 6.66 -0.27 11.91
CA GLU A 31 5.83 -1.43 11.60
C GLU A 31 5.29 -1.36 10.16
N PHE A 32 4.92 -0.16 9.72
CA PHE A 32 4.53 0.13 8.34
C PHE A 32 4.90 1.57 7.96
N ILE A 33 5.23 1.77 6.68
CA ILE A 33 5.58 3.08 6.14
C ILE A 33 4.32 3.87 5.74
N GLU A 34 3.29 3.18 5.24
CA GLU A 34 2.04 3.78 4.80
C GLU A 34 0.84 2.95 5.23
N ARG A 35 -0.07 3.56 5.98
CA ARG A 35 -1.35 2.97 6.36
C ARG A 35 -2.47 3.99 6.13
N GLY A 36 -3.49 3.58 5.36
CA GLY A 36 -4.71 4.35 5.21
C GLY A 36 -5.47 4.42 6.53
N ILE A 37 -6.05 5.58 6.83
CA ILE A 37 -6.79 5.81 8.07
C ILE A 37 -8.08 6.56 7.79
N VAL A 38 -9.14 6.19 8.51
CA VAL A 38 -10.42 6.89 8.56
C VAL A 38 -10.62 7.42 9.97
N ILE A 39 -10.94 8.69 10.10
CA ILE A 39 -11.11 9.37 11.40
C ILE A 39 -12.52 9.95 11.50
N SER A 40 -13.22 9.66 12.60
CA SER A 40 -14.54 10.24 12.90
C SER A 40 -14.50 11.77 13.01
N ALA A 41 -15.66 12.41 12.84
CA ALA A 41 -15.77 13.86 12.82
C ALA A 41 -15.30 14.54 14.11
N ASP A 42 -15.36 13.87 15.23
CA ASP A 42 -14.93 14.34 16.55
C ASP A 42 -13.53 13.84 16.95
N GLY A 43 -12.90 13.03 16.07
CA GLY A 43 -11.60 12.43 16.33
C GLY A 43 -11.57 11.31 17.38
N SER A 44 -12.73 10.87 17.86
CA SER A 44 -12.81 9.87 18.93
C SER A 44 -12.59 8.43 18.43
N VAL A 45 -12.83 8.18 17.15
CA VAL A 45 -12.66 6.89 16.50
C VAL A 45 -11.68 7.04 15.33
N SER A 46 -10.72 6.14 15.25
CA SER A 46 -9.86 5.98 14.09
C SER A 46 -9.83 4.51 13.68
N VAL A 47 -9.88 4.28 12.37
CA VAL A 47 -9.86 2.93 11.76
C VAL A 47 -8.73 2.88 10.77
N GLU A 48 -7.82 1.93 10.94
CA GLU A 48 -6.78 1.63 9.97
C GLU A 48 -7.34 0.74 8.87
N LEU A 49 -6.95 1.02 7.64
CA LEU A 49 -7.32 0.25 6.46
C LEU A 49 -6.20 -0.75 6.16
N GLU A 50 -6.27 -1.90 6.81
CA GLU A 50 -5.31 -2.98 6.63
C GLU A 50 -5.25 -3.41 5.16
N PRO A 51 -4.04 -3.59 4.56
CA PRO A 51 -3.90 -4.13 3.22
C PRO A 51 -4.14 -5.65 3.22
N GLU A 52 -4.44 -6.21 2.05
CA GLU A 52 -4.57 -7.65 1.86
C GLU A 52 -3.25 -8.38 2.09
N PHE A 53 -2.16 -7.82 1.52
CA PHE A 53 -0.80 -8.26 1.79
C PHE A 53 -0.16 -7.32 2.81
N ASN A 54 0.08 -7.83 4.02
CA ASN A 54 0.62 -7.06 5.15
C ASN A 54 1.99 -7.54 5.65
N GLU A 55 2.59 -8.53 5.02
CA GLU A 55 3.99 -8.89 5.27
C GLU A 55 4.88 -7.68 5.01
N TYR A 56 5.98 -7.60 5.77
CA TYR A 56 6.90 -6.45 5.71
C TYR A 56 6.23 -5.08 5.93
N GLY A 57 5.13 -5.08 6.70
CA GLY A 57 4.32 -3.90 6.99
C GLY A 57 3.25 -3.58 5.96
N GLY A 58 3.35 -4.10 4.73
CA GLY A 58 2.41 -3.79 3.65
C GLY A 58 2.22 -2.29 3.44
N THR A 59 1.25 -1.90 2.63
CA THR A 59 0.91 -0.48 2.43
C THR A 59 -0.55 -0.31 2.06
N SER A 60 -1.17 0.78 2.54
CA SER A 60 -2.47 1.23 2.06
C SER A 60 -2.57 2.75 2.13
N ARG A 61 -3.42 3.33 1.29
CA ARG A 61 -3.75 4.76 1.29
C ARG A 61 -5.23 4.97 1.12
N ALA A 62 -5.82 5.84 1.93
CA ALA A 62 -7.17 6.35 1.71
C ALA A 62 -7.07 7.75 1.07
N ASN A 63 -7.58 7.90 -0.14
CA ASN A 63 -7.44 9.11 -0.93
C ASN A 63 -8.70 9.98 -0.91
N ASP A 64 -9.89 9.36 -0.88
CA ASP A 64 -11.16 10.09 -0.88
C ASP A 64 -12.25 9.29 -0.15
N ILE A 65 -13.28 10.00 0.31
CA ILE A 65 -14.42 9.44 1.04
C ILE A 65 -15.71 10.15 0.67
N ILE A 66 -16.77 9.38 0.49
CA ILE A 66 -18.13 9.91 0.40
C ILE A 66 -19.03 9.28 1.45
N LYS A 67 -20.05 10.05 1.88
CA LYS A 67 -21.12 9.51 2.70
C LYS A 67 -22.17 8.87 1.80
N THR A 68 -22.61 7.66 2.17
CA THR A 68 -23.71 6.91 1.54
C THR A 68 -24.94 6.86 2.45
N ASN A 69 -25.99 6.18 2.03
CA ASN A 69 -27.17 5.96 2.87
C ASN A 69 -26.94 4.98 4.03
N SER A 70 -25.91 4.12 3.92
CA SER A 70 -25.61 3.05 4.89
C SER A 70 -24.29 3.25 5.65
N GLY A 71 -23.58 4.36 5.39
CA GLY A 71 -22.28 4.62 5.98
C GLY A 71 -21.39 5.44 5.07
N TYR A 72 -20.23 4.88 4.69
CA TYR A 72 -19.22 5.58 3.89
C TYR A 72 -18.59 4.65 2.86
N THR A 73 -18.27 5.20 1.70
CA THR A 73 -17.37 4.59 0.72
C THR A 73 -16.04 5.34 0.76
N VAL A 74 -14.96 4.62 0.98
CA VAL A 74 -13.57 5.12 0.94
C VAL A 74 -12.87 4.50 -0.25
N VAL A 75 -12.05 5.27 -0.96
CA VAL A 75 -11.27 4.78 -2.09
C VAL A 75 -9.79 5.11 -1.94
N GLY A 76 -8.95 4.25 -2.51
CA GLY A 76 -7.52 4.39 -2.42
C GLY A 76 -6.74 3.29 -3.12
N ASN A 77 -5.67 2.83 -2.49
CA ASN A 77 -4.95 1.64 -2.89
C ASN A 77 -4.46 0.84 -1.69
N MET A 78 -4.14 -0.43 -1.92
CA MET A 78 -3.48 -1.28 -0.93
C MET A 78 -2.52 -2.26 -1.61
N SER A 79 -1.54 -2.77 -0.86
CA SER A 79 -0.69 -3.88 -1.28
C SER A 79 -1.49 -5.19 -1.32
N THR A 80 -1.27 -5.96 -2.41
CA THR A 80 -1.94 -7.26 -2.64
C THR A 80 -0.95 -8.40 -2.77
N SER A 81 0.30 -8.11 -3.07
CA SER A 81 1.40 -9.07 -3.13
C SER A 81 2.75 -8.36 -3.17
N ILE A 82 3.82 -9.13 -3.13
CA ILE A 82 5.18 -8.70 -3.44
C ILE A 82 5.65 -9.46 -4.69
N PRO A 83 6.33 -8.82 -5.67
CA PRO A 83 6.99 -9.53 -6.78
C PRO A 83 8.12 -10.43 -6.27
N ASP A 84 8.38 -11.54 -6.96
CA ASP A 84 9.40 -12.53 -6.55
C ASP A 84 10.78 -11.90 -6.48
N ASP A 85 11.18 -11.08 -7.46
CA ASP A 85 12.45 -10.33 -7.45
C ASP A 85 12.60 -9.41 -6.21
N ARG A 86 11.48 -8.86 -5.72
CA ARG A 86 11.49 -8.02 -4.51
C ARG A 86 11.61 -8.86 -3.25
N GLN A 87 10.99 -10.03 -3.23
CA GLN A 87 11.14 -11.01 -2.16
C GLN A 87 12.60 -11.50 -2.10
N ASP A 88 13.14 -11.93 -3.24
CA ASP A 88 14.54 -12.38 -3.35
C ASP A 88 15.52 -11.28 -2.89
N ASN A 89 15.24 -10.02 -3.23
CA ASN A 89 16.05 -8.89 -2.79
C ASN A 89 16.03 -8.70 -1.26
N ILE A 90 14.88 -8.95 -0.60
CA ILE A 90 14.78 -8.94 0.86
C ILE A 90 15.60 -10.09 1.44
N ASP A 91 15.41 -11.29 0.91
CA ASP A 91 16.07 -12.51 1.41
C ASP A 91 17.60 -12.42 1.25
N ASP A 92 18.08 -11.86 0.13
CA ASP A 92 19.50 -11.73 -0.14
C ASP A 92 20.19 -10.59 0.64
N ASN A 93 19.48 -9.51 0.92
CA ASN A 93 20.11 -8.29 1.46
C ASN A 93 19.68 -7.96 2.90
N CYS A 94 18.53 -8.44 3.38
CA CYS A 94 18.03 -8.10 4.71
C CYS A 94 18.17 -9.22 5.74
N ASP A 95 18.60 -10.42 5.34
CA ASP A 95 18.99 -11.50 6.25
C ASP A 95 20.51 -11.47 6.51
N ASN A 96 21.01 -10.30 6.90
CA ASN A 96 22.41 -10.10 7.22
C ASN A 96 22.59 -9.82 8.72
N GLU A 97 23.84 -9.92 9.19
CA GLU A 97 24.20 -9.76 10.58
C GLU A 97 24.66 -8.33 10.93
N ASP A 98 24.52 -7.38 9.98
CA ASP A 98 25.02 -6.01 10.14
C ASP A 98 23.94 -5.02 10.62
N GLU A 99 22.65 -5.27 10.30
CA GLU A 99 21.53 -4.42 10.70
C GLU A 99 20.25 -5.22 10.96
N PRO A 100 19.29 -4.68 11.74
CA PRO A 100 18.00 -5.36 11.93
C PRO A 100 17.25 -5.50 10.59
N THR A 101 16.72 -6.68 10.29
CA THR A 101 15.93 -6.98 9.09
C THR A 101 14.81 -5.94 8.84
N SER A 102 14.14 -5.49 9.91
CA SER A 102 13.07 -4.47 9.80
C SER A 102 13.57 -3.10 9.31
N VAL A 103 14.80 -2.72 9.65
CA VAL A 103 15.44 -1.48 9.16
C VAL A 103 15.75 -1.60 7.69
N CYS A 104 16.39 -2.70 7.28
CA CYS A 104 16.66 -3.00 5.87
C CYS A 104 15.39 -2.95 5.02
N ILE A 105 14.32 -3.62 5.44
CA ILE A 105 13.03 -3.63 4.72
C ILE A 105 12.43 -2.22 4.62
N ASN A 106 12.49 -1.40 5.69
CA ASN A 106 12.02 -0.02 5.65
C ASN A 106 12.83 0.81 4.63
N LEU A 107 14.15 0.62 4.56
CA LEU A 107 15.02 1.28 3.59
C LEU A 107 14.71 0.83 2.16
N LEU A 108 14.55 -0.46 1.92
CA LEU A 108 14.17 -0.99 0.61
C LEU A 108 12.83 -0.41 0.15
N ASN A 109 11.80 -0.45 0.99
CA ASN A 109 10.50 0.11 0.65
C ASN A 109 10.55 1.61 0.31
N SER A 110 11.46 2.36 0.93
CA SER A 110 11.64 3.79 0.67
C SER A 110 12.43 4.10 -0.61
N ASN A 111 13.34 3.21 -1.02
CA ASN A 111 14.33 3.48 -2.06
C ASN A 111 14.04 2.80 -3.41
N ILE A 112 13.23 1.75 -3.44
CA ILE A 112 12.96 1.02 -4.68
C ILE A 112 12.02 1.81 -5.58
N THR A 113 12.42 1.96 -6.84
CA THR A 113 11.55 2.51 -7.89
C THR A 113 10.27 1.69 -8.01
N ARG A 114 9.11 2.35 -8.06
CA ARG A 114 7.75 1.76 -8.01
C ARG A 114 7.36 1.12 -6.67
N GLY A 115 8.26 1.15 -5.67
CA GLY A 115 8.02 0.56 -4.35
C GLY A 115 8.19 -0.96 -4.29
N LEU A 116 8.02 -1.50 -3.10
CA LEU A 116 8.24 -2.92 -2.79
C LEU A 116 7.07 -3.81 -3.21
N PHE A 117 5.84 -3.29 -3.19
CA PHE A 117 4.61 -4.08 -3.31
C PHE A 117 3.86 -3.84 -4.61
N ASN A 118 3.22 -4.86 -5.14
CA ASN A 118 2.09 -4.72 -6.04
C ASN A 118 0.95 -4.02 -5.32
N LYS A 119 0.39 -2.96 -5.93
CA LYS A 119 -0.73 -2.19 -5.34
C LYS A 119 -1.94 -2.22 -6.26
N ARG A 120 -3.11 -2.39 -5.68
CA ARG A 120 -4.37 -2.31 -6.41
C ARG A 120 -5.24 -1.17 -5.89
N ALA A 121 -5.90 -0.50 -6.82
CA ALA A 121 -6.99 0.38 -6.50
C ALA A 121 -8.05 -0.39 -5.74
N VAL A 122 -8.58 0.22 -4.69
CA VAL A 122 -9.51 -0.44 -3.76
C VAL A 122 -10.62 0.48 -3.32
N LYS A 123 -11.76 -0.13 -3.05
CA LYS A 123 -12.92 0.49 -2.42
C LYS A 123 -13.22 -0.24 -1.11
N TRP A 124 -13.27 0.51 -0.01
CA TRP A 124 -13.74 0.05 1.29
C TRP A 124 -15.14 0.61 1.53
N GLU A 125 -16.07 -0.25 1.94
CA GLU A 125 -17.36 0.16 2.46
C GLU A 125 -17.33 0.10 3.99
N LEU A 126 -17.77 1.16 4.63
CA LEU A 126 -17.85 1.27 6.08
C LEU A 126 -19.28 1.58 6.51
N ASP A 127 -19.70 1.04 7.64
CA ASP A 127 -20.96 1.41 8.29
C ASP A 127 -20.89 2.81 8.94
N GLU A 128 -21.99 3.28 9.54
CA GLU A 128 -22.03 4.59 10.22
C GLU A 128 -21.14 4.65 11.47
N SER A 129 -20.75 3.49 12.03
CA SER A 129 -19.83 3.35 13.16
C SER A 129 -18.36 3.22 12.73
N LEU A 130 -18.08 3.35 11.43
CA LEU A 130 -16.78 3.19 10.76
C LEU A 130 -16.22 1.75 10.78
N ASN A 131 -17.06 0.72 11.03
CA ASN A 131 -16.61 -0.65 10.83
C ASN A 131 -16.54 -0.96 9.32
N ILE A 132 -15.44 -1.58 8.88
CA ILE A 132 -15.29 -2.05 7.49
C ILE A 132 -16.27 -3.20 7.27
N THR A 133 -17.14 -3.07 6.28
CA THR A 133 -18.17 -4.06 5.93
C THR A 133 -17.81 -4.83 4.66
N SER A 134 -17.05 -4.22 3.75
CA SER A 134 -16.49 -4.89 2.57
C SER A 134 -15.24 -4.18 2.07
N VAL A 135 -14.40 -4.94 1.38
CA VAL A 135 -13.21 -4.48 0.66
C VAL A 135 -13.30 -5.05 -0.76
N GLU A 136 -13.12 -4.21 -1.77
CA GLU A 136 -13.22 -4.59 -3.18
C GLU A 136 -12.04 -4.03 -3.96
N GLU A 137 -11.25 -4.90 -4.60
CA GLU A 137 -10.27 -4.48 -5.58
C GLU A 137 -10.96 -3.98 -6.85
N LEU A 138 -10.48 -2.86 -7.38
CA LEU A 138 -11.04 -2.23 -8.58
C LEU A 138 -10.28 -2.59 -9.87
N GLY A 139 -9.28 -3.46 -9.76
CA GLY A 139 -8.51 -3.95 -10.88
C GLY A 139 -7.44 -2.96 -11.39
N MET A 140 -6.88 -3.29 -12.56
CA MET A 140 -5.79 -2.56 -13.20
C MET A 140 -5.96 -2.58 -14.72
N ALA A 141 -5.53 -1.52 -15.41
CA ALA A 141 -5.61 -1.42 -16.87
C ALA A 141 -4.56 -2.29 -17.60
N LEU A 142 -3.45 -2.61 -16.94
CA LEU A 142 -2.40 -3.48 -17.46
C LEU A 142 -2.53 -4.87 -16.84
N THR A 143 -2.50 -5.90 -17.68
CA THR A 143 -2.22 -7.28 -17.24
C THR A 143 -0.75 -7.54 -17.54
N PRO A 144 0.12 -7.69 -16.52
CA PRO A 144 1.52 -8.03 -16.73
C PRO A 144 1.66 -9.37 -17.45
N ASP A 145 2.67 -9.50 -18.31
CA ASP A 145 3.02 -10.78 -18.90
C ASP A 145 3.70 -11.69 -17.84
N GLU A 146 3.68 -13.00 -18.08
CA GLU A 146 4.39 -13.98 -17.25
C GLU A 146 5.89 -13.65 -17.20
N GLY A 147 6.49 -13.66 -16.02
CA GLY A 147 7.86 -13.22 -15.74
C GLY A 147 7.96 -11.74 -15.39
N GLU A 148 7.27 -10.86 -16.10
CA GLU A 148 7.26 -9.44 -15.81
C GLU A 148 6.56 -9.09 -14.48
N ALA A 149 5.51 -9.84 -14.14
CA ALA A 149 4.83 -9.72 -12.85
C ALA A 149 5.69 -10.24 -11.68
N GLU A 150 6.71 -11.02 -11.97
CA GLU A 150 7.67 -11.54 -10.99
C GLU A 150 8.76 -10.51 -10.68
N ASP A 151 9.14 -9.69 -11.69
CA ASP A 151 10.28 -8.78 -11.60
C ASP A 151 9.91 -7.38 -11.07
N ASP A 152 8.74 -6.85 -11.44
CA ASP A 152 8.36 -5.46 -11.21
C ASP A 152 7.06 -5.29 -10.43
N ALA A 153 7.01 -4.29 -9.56
CA ALA A 153 5.80 -3.90 -8.85
C ALA A 153 4.87 -3.07 -9.75
N PHE A 154 3.62 -3.49 -9.88
CA PHE A 154 2.59 -2.81 -10.64
C PHE A 154 1.55 -2.16 -9.73
N THR A 155 1.04 -1.00 -10.16
CA THR A 155 0.16 -0.18 -9.33
C THR A 155 -1.05 0.31 -10.09
N SER A 156 -2.22 0.17 -9.46
CA SER A 156 -3.39 1.00 -9.72
C SER A 156 -3.81 1.73 -8.43
N THR A 157 -4.44 2.89 -8.58
CA THR A 157 -4.83 3.74 -7.45
C THR A 157 -6.16 4.42 -7.76
N ALA A 158 -7.14 4.30 -6.88
CA ALA A 158 -8.34 5.11 -6.88
C ALA A 158 -8.04 6.44 -6.17
N LEU A 159 -8.29 7.56 -6.84
CA LEU A 159 -7.95 8.90 -6.35
C LEU A 159 -9.14 9.68 -5.84
N ALA A 160 -10.32 9.47 -6.44
CA ALA A 160 -11.54 10.17 -6.06
C ALA A 160 -12.78 9.34 -6.37
N VAL A 161 -13.84 9.58 -5.60
CA VAL A 161 -15.16 8.99 -5.81
C VAL A 161 -16.23 10.08 -5.72
N ASN A 162 -17.20 10.05 -6.63
CA ASN A 162 -18.31 11.01 -6.62
C ASN A 162 -19.57 10.40 -5.96
N SER A 163 -20.58 11.26 -5.72
CA SER A 163 -21.85 10.85 -5.08
C SER A 163 -22.66 9.80 -5.86
N ASN A 164 -22.34 9.57 -7.13
CA ASN A 164 -22.96 8.53 -7.96
C ASN A 164 -22.18 7.21 -7.92
N GLY A 165 -21.10 7.11 -7.14
CA GLY A 165 -20.26 5.94 -7.05
C GLY A 165 -19.21 5.80 -8.18
N THR A 166 -19.08 6.80 -9.07
CA THR A 166 -18.01 6.78 -10.09
C THR A 166 -16.67 7.03 -9.44
N ILE A 167 -15.74 6.12 -9.66
CA ILE A 167 -14.38 6.16 -9.12
C ILE A 167 -13.40 6.47 -10.26
N VAL A 168 -12.51 7.42 -10.03
CA VAL A 168 -11.43 7.77 -10.97
C VAL A 168 -10.07 7.63 -10.30
N GLY A 169 -9.04 7.37 -11.10
CA GLY A 169 -7.71 7.18 -10.56
C GLY A 169 -6.65 7.04 -11.64
N SER A 170 -5.62 6.29 -11.34
CA SER A 170 -4.53 5.97 -12.26
C SER A 170 -4.21 4.48 -12.23
N SER A 171 -3.65 3.97 -13.31
CA SER A 171 -3.19 2.60 -13.43
C SER A 171 -1.95 2.52 -14.30
N ASN A 172 -1.09 1.56 -14.02
CA ASN A 172 -0.07 1.17 -14.96
C ASN A 172 -0.70 0.66 -16.26
N THR A 173 -0.05 0.93 -17.37
CA THR A 173 -0.42 0.52 -18.72
C THR A 173 0.80 0.56 -19.63
N ARG A 174 0.65 0.09 -20.87
CA ARG A 174 1.67 0.18 -21.92
C ARG A 174 1.22 1.15 -23.01
N TYR A 175 2.18 1.82 -23.64
CA TYR A 175 1.89 2.71 -24.76
C TYR A 175 1.46 1.91 -26.00
N TYR A 176 2.15 0.79 -26.26
CA TYR A 176 1.80 -0.19 -27.29
C TYR A 176 1.77 -1.61 -26.68
N LYS A 177 1.01 -2.51 -27.29
CA LYS A 177 0.80 -3.87 -26.79
C LYS A 177 2.10 -4.67 -26.55
N ASN A 178 3.18 -4.35 -27.26
CA ASN A 178 4.47 -5.03 -27.16
C ASN A 178 5.58 -4.06 -26.73
N ASP A 179 5.24 -3.01 -25.97
CA ASP A 179 6.21 -2.04 -25.45
C ASP A 179 6.56 -2.42 -24.01
N ASP A 180 7.84 -2.55 -23.71
CA ASP A 180 8.33 -2.82 -22.35
C ASP A 180 8.22 -1.58 -21.46
N THR A 181 7.87 -0.42 -22.04
CA THR A 181 7.71 0.82 -21.28
C THR A 181 6.40 0.88 -20.53
N ILE A 182 6.47 0.77 -19.22
CA ILE A 182 5.32 0.92 -18.33
C ILE A 182 5.04 2.41 -18.08
N LEU A 183 3.81 2.80 -18.39
CA LEU A 183 3.31 4.15 -18.17
C LEU A 183 2.24 4.15 -17.09
N THR A 184 2.01 5.31 -16.47
CA THR A 184 0.84 5.54 -15.60
C THR A 184 -0.15 6.40 -16.36
N MET A 185 -1.38 5.93 -16.49
CA MET A 185 -2.46 6.63 -17.19
C MET A 185 -3.67 6.85 -16.27
N PRO A 186 -4.45 7.95 -16.51
CA PRO A 186 -5.71 8.13 -15.82
C PRO A 186 -6.72 7.04 -16.27
N VAL A 187 -7.47 6.54 -15.30
CA VAL A 187 -8.52 5.53 -15.51
C VAL A 187 -9.78 5.90 -14.74
N TYR A 188 -10.91 5.37 -15.15
CA TYR A 188 -12.09 5.28 -14.31
C TYR A 188 -12.44 3.82 -14.08
N PHE A 189 -12.85 3.51 -12.87
CA PHE A 189 -13.26 2.18 -12.47
C PHE A 189 -14.78 2.09 -12.56
N LYS A 190 -15.28 1.10 -13.27
CA LYS A 190 -16.70 0.87 -13.47
C LYS A 190 -17.05 -0.53 -13.03
N ASP A 191 -17.90 -0.60 -12.00
CA ASP A 191 -18.48 -1.85 -11.49
C ASP A 191 -17.43 -2.94 -11.15
N GLY A 192 -16.27 -2.54 -10.59
CA GLY A 192 -15.14 -3.42 -10.27
C GLY A 192 -14.23 -3.64 -11.45
#